data_c5e9b9f0d82b33b9cdbd06aacd34d525
#
_entry.id   c5e9b9f0d82b33b9cdbd06aacd34d525
#
_cell.length_a   1.000
_cell.length_b   1.000
_cell.length_c   1.000
_cell.angle_alpha   90.00
_cell.angle_beta   90.00
_cell.angle_gamma   90.00
#
_symmetry.space_group_name_H-M   'P 1'
#
loop_
_entity.id
_entity.type
_entity.pdbx_description
1 polymer ?
#
loop_
_entity_poly.entity_id
_entity_poly.type
_entity_poly.pdbx_seq_one_letter_code
_entity_poly.pdbx_strand_id
1 'polypeptide(L)'
;MAKTRREVLAALGGLALAAPVLAQMGQGQMGTALGKDLIPPKPIPWEEATCAFCGMPIKTPEGQWRGRTFPKGFFEQTYSQISFKEPRPAPHNPKETVEALHFESLACMVNYAWVHGLKDGEGATFYATDRGSYDPKDPPGSVRLVPARRATYYWGERMMVVMNAKLLAFDSPAKARAFAEANKAQHGRQNFFTFQTLLDL
;
A
#
# COMPACT_ATOMS: atom_id res chain seq x y z
N MET A 1 25.09 1.82 -12.32
CA MET A 1 24.32 0.88 -13.18
C MET A 1 22.90 0.79 -12.61
N ALA A 2 21.90 1.24 -13.34
CA ALA A 2 20.51 1.20 -12.89
C ALA A 2 19.98 -0.24 -13.00
N LYS A 3 19.48 -0.79 -11.91
CA LYS A 3 18.81 -2.10 -11.89
C LYS A 3 17.51 -2.04 -12.69
N THR A 4 17.25 -3.04 -13.51
CA THR A 4 16.05 -3.08 -14.33
C THR A 4 14.82 -3.47 -13.53
N ARG A 5 13.62 -3.03 -13.98
CA ARG A 5 12.31 -3.28 -13.37
C ARG A 5 12.02 -4.78 -13.11
N ARG A 6 12.60 -5.69 -13.89
CA ARG A 6 12.47 -7.15 -13.72
C ARG A 6 13.25 -7.68 -12.52
N GLU A 7 14.38 -7.06 -12.20
CA GLU A 7 15.24 -7.51 -11.08
C GLU A 7 14.65 -7.15 -9.73
N VAL A 8 13.94 -6.02 -9.61
CA VAL A 8 13.27 -5.61 -8.37
C VAL A 8 12.10 -6.55 -8.03
N LEU A 9 11.33 -6.99 -9.03
CA LEU A 9 10.22 -7.93 -8.82
C LEU A 9 10.68 -9.38 -8.59
N ALA A 10 11.81 -9.76 -9.16
CA ALA A 10 12.41 -11.08 -8.93
C ALA A 10 13.01 -11.22 -7.50
N ALA A 11 13.51 -10.12 -6.92
CA ALA A 11 14.03 -10.09 -5.55
C ALA A 11 12.96 -10.43 -4.50
N LEU A 12 11.68 -10.13 -4.76
CA LEU A 12 10.56 -10.51 -3.88
C LEU A 12 10.28 -12.03 -3.85
N GLY A 13 10.73 -12.77 -4.85
CA GLY A 13 10.55 -14.23 -4.94
C GLY A 13 11.65 -15.07 -4.30
N GLY A 14 12.81 -14.49 -4.00
CA GLY A 14 14.03 -15.21 -3.62
C GLY A 14 14.40 -15.24 -2.14
N LEU A 15 13.71 -14.48 -1.28
CA LEU A 15 14.01 -14.40 0.16
C LEU A 15 13.30 -15.50 0.97
N ALA A 16 13.61 -16.74 0.69
CA ALA A 16 13.33 -17.85 1.58
C ALA A 16 14.57 -18.07 2.46
N LEU A 17 14.68 -17.39 3.59
CA LEU A 17 15.45 -17.77 4.80
C LEU A 17 15.69 -16.54 5.69
N ALA A 18 14.65 -16.04 6.34
CA ALA A 18 14.80 -15.26 7.57
C ALA A 18 13.57 -15.48 8.46
N ALA A 19 13.57 -16.54 9.20
CA ALA A 19 12.84 -16.64 10.46
C ALA A 19 13.86 -16.39 11.58
N PRO A 20 13.47 -15.94 12.72
CA PRO A 20 12.39 -15.12 13.25
C PRO A 20 12.90 -13.83 13.93
N VAL A 21 12.94 -12.70 13.25
CA VAL A 21 13.31 -11.42 13.89
C VAL A 21 12.13 -10.77 14.64
N LEU A 22 10.90 -11.21 14.37
CA LEU A 22 9.69 -10.61 14.97
C LEU A 22 9.41 -10.99 16.43
N ALA A 23 10.18 -11.89 17.03
CA ALA A 23 9.96 -12.33 18.42
C ALA A 23 10.53 -11.37 19.49
N GLN A 24 11.32 -10.37 19.10
CA GLN A 24 11.96 -9.43 20.03
C GLN A 24 11.54 -7.98 19.92
N MET A 25 10.52 -7.66 19.14
CA MET A 25 9.97 -6.31 19.18
C MET A 25 9.13 -6.15 20.46
N GLY A 26 9.80 -5.77 21.52
CA GLY A 26 9.20 -5.46 22.81
C GLY A 26 8.08 -4.43 22.69
N GLN A 27 6.97 -4.69 23.40
CA GLN A 27 5.74 -3.90 23.45
C GLN A 27 5.89 -2.50 24.08
N GLY A 28 7.09 -1.92 24.14
CA GLY A 28 7.33 -0.83 25.07
C GLY A 28 7.67 0.56 24.52
N GLN A 29 7.93 0.79 23.23
CA GLN A 29 8.46 2.12 22.83
C GLN A 29 7.96 2.74 21.51
N MET A 30 6.90 2.26 20.89
CA MET A 30 6.38 2.85 19.64
C MET A 30 5.29 3.92 19.83
N GLY A 31 4.96 4.32 21.06
CA GLY A 31 3.76 5.13 21.34
C GLY A 31 3.90 6.66 21.20
N THR A 32 5.09 7.26 21.26
CA THR A 32 5.19 8.70 21.50
C THR A 32 5.95 9.53 20.46
N ALA A 33 6.82 8.98 19.66
CA ALA A 33 7.64 9.74 18.71
C ALA A 33 7.00 9.98 17.32
N LEU A 34 5.98 9.23 16.94
CA LEU A 34 5.39 9.27 15.58
C LEU A 34 4.10 10.11 15.46
N GLY A 35 3.67 10.78 16.54
CA GLY A 35 2.33 11.41 16.58
C GLY A 35 2.26 12.87 16.12
N LYS A 36 3.33 13.62 16.19
CA LYS A 36 3.27 15.09 16.03
C LYS A 36 3.43 15.62 14.60
N ASP A 37 3.96 14.81 13.67
CA ASP A 37 4.32 15.27 12.32
C ASP A 37 3.56 14.56 11.19
N LEU A 38 2.47 13.85 11.51
CA LEU A 38 1.66 13.20 10.48
C LEU A 38 0.80 14.27 9.76
N ILE A 39 0.98 14.37 8.47
CA ILE A 39 0.08 15.12 7.58
C ILE A 39 -1.17 14.26 7.39
N PRO A 40 -2.38 14.74 7.76
CA PRO A 40 -3.57 13.92 7.68
C PRO A 40 -3.88 13.47 6.25
N PRO A 41 -4.53 12.30 6.07
CA PRO A 41 -4.94 11.86 4.75
C PRO A 41 -5.97 12.86 4.17
N LYS A 42 -5.92 13.05 2.86
CA LYS A 42 -6.85 13.91 2.13
C LYS A 42 -8.06 13.10 1.66
N PRO A 43 -9.21 13.77 1.41
CA PRO A 43 -10.37 13.13 0.80
C PRO A 43 -9.99 12.36 -0.48
N ILE A 44 -10.63 11.23 -0.70
CA ILE A 44 -10.32 10.37 -1.84
C ILE A 44 -11.34 10.65 -2.95
N PRO A 45 -10.92 11.22 -4.09
CA PRO A 45 -11.81 11.47 -5.23
C PRO A 45 -11.99 10.19 -6.06
N TRP A 46 -12.81 9.27 -5.54
CA TRP A 46 -12.95 7.91 -6.07
C TRP A 46 -13.29 7.83 -7.56
N GLU A 47 -14.08 8.79 -8.07
CA GLU A 47 -14.57 8.76 -9.45
C GLU A 47 -13.59 9.39 -10.44
N GLU A 48 -12.80 10.37 -9.99
CA GLU A 48 -11.96 11.18 -10.85
C GLU A 48 -10.49 10.78 -10.79
N ALA A 49 -10.03 10.29 -9.63
CA ALA A 49 -8.61 10.04 -9.45
C ALA A 49 -8.12 8.79 -10.17
N THR A 50 -6.94 8.95 -10.75
CA THR A 50 -6.16 7.86 -11.30
C THR A 50 -4.87 7.67 -10.51
N CYS A 51 -4.30 6.50 -10.60
CA CYS A 51 -3.02 6.19 -10.00
C CYS A 51 -1.90 7.09 -10.53
N ALA A 52 -1.24 7.80 -9.63
CA ALA A 52 -0.15 8.73 -9.97
C ALA A 52 1.04 8.05 -10.68
N PHE A 53 1.19 6.73 -10.53
CA PHE A 53 2.30 5.97 -11.12
C PHE A 53 1.94 5.33 -12.45
N CYS A 54 0.77 4.68 -12.58
CA CYS A 54 0.44 3.87 -13.75
C CYS A 54 -0.80 4.35 -14.52
N GLY A 55 -1.51 5.37 -14.02
CA GLY A 55 -2.70 5.95 -14.67
C GLY A 55 -3.96 5.08 -14.61
N MET A 56 -3.95 3.97 -13.85
CA MET A 56 -5.16 3.16 -13.65
C MET A 56 -6.15 3.89 -12.72
N PRO A 57 -7.48 3.66 -12.85
CA PRO A 57 -8.44 4.16 -11.88
C PRO A 57 -8.11 3.61 -10.48
N ILE A 58 -8.37 4.41 -9.44
CA ILE A 58 -8.18 3.96 -8.04
C ILE A 58 -9.40 3.22 -7.48
N LYS A 59 -10.56 3.41 -8.09
CA LYS A 59 -11.79 2.67 -7.83
C LYS A 59 -11.94 1.52 -8.80
N THR A 60 -12.43 0.39 -8.31
CA THR A 60 -12.72 -0.76 -9.17
C THR A 60 -13.75 -0.39 -10.23
N PRO A 61 -13.41 -0.49 -11.53
CA PRO A 61 -14.35 -0.19 -12.60
C PRO A 61 -15.56 -1.13 -12.58
N GLU A 62 -16.74 -0.56 -12.82
CA GLU A 62 -17.95 -1.36 -13.03
C GLU A 62 -17.93 -1.97 -14.44
N GLY A 63 -18.33 -3.25 -14.54
CA GLY A 63 -18.34 -3.96 -15.81
C GLY A 63 -16.94 -4.38 -16.30
N GLN A 64 -16.75 -4.29 -17.62
CA GLN A 64 -15.46 -4.63 -18.23
C GLN A 64 -14.54 -3.40 -18.34
N TRP A 65 -13.30 -3.56 -17.89
CA TRP A 65 -12.25 -2.59 -18.09
C TRP A 65 -11.05 -3.25 -18.78
N ARG A 66 -10.66 -2.75 -19.94
CA ARG A 66 -9.59 -3.34 -20.79
C ARG A 66 -9.77 -4.85 -21.01
N GLY A 67 -11.00 -5.27 -21.26
CA GLY A 67 -11.36 -6.69 -21.52
C GLY A 67 -11.39 -7.59 -20.28
N ARG A 68 -11.31 -7.03 -19.07
CA ARG A 68 -11.36 -7.78 -17.80
C ARG A 68 -12.45 -7.25 -16.89
N THR A 69 -13.09 -8.15 -16.16
CA THR A 69 -14.01 -7.83 -15.06
C THR A 69 -13.30 -8.08 -13.74
N PHE A 70 -13.46 -7.16 -12.81
CA PHE A 70 -12.88 -7.25 -11.47
C PHE A 70 -13.98 -7.45 -10.43
N PRO A 71 -13.73 -8.22 -9.35
CA PRO A 71 -14.63 -8.25 -8.21
C PRO A 71 -14.82 -6.84 -7.63
N LYS A 72 -16.03 -6.53 -7.14
CA LYS A 72 -16.32 -5.27 -6.45
C LYS A 72 -15.30 -5.04 -5.34
N GLY A 73 -14.73 -3.84 -5.28
CA GLY A 73 -13.75 -3.47 -4.25
C GLY A 73 -12.34 -4.03 -4.45
N PHE A 74 -12.05 -4.57 -5.62
CA PHE A 74 -10.75 -5.20 -5.88
C PHE A 74 -9.57 -4.22 -5.83
N PHE A 75 -9.78 -2.94 -6.22
CA PHE A 75 -8.75 -1.91 -6.19
C PHE A 75 -8.69 -1.22 -4.83
N GLU A 76 -9.85 -0.91 -4.28
CA GLU A 76 -9.98 -0.15 -3.02
C GLU A 76 -9.30 -0.84 -1.82
N GLN A 77 -9.26 -2.19 -1.80
CA GLN A 77 -8.60 -2.94 -0.72
C GLN A 77 -7.08 -2.72 -0.65
N THR A 78 -6.46 -2.24 -1.72
CA THR A 78 -5.01 -1.97 -1.81
C THR A 78 -4.71 -0.50 -2.04
N TYR A 79 -5.75 0.35 -2.07
CA TYR A 79 -5.58 1.77 -2.25
C TYR A 79 -4.57 2.35 -1.26
N SER A 80 -3.77 3.29 -1.73
CA SER A 80 -2.78 4.00 -0.93
C SER A 80 -2.67 5.46 -1.33
N GLN A 81 -2.15 6.29 -0.44
CA GLN A 81 -2.08 7.74 -0.61
C GLN A 81 -0.76 8.28 -0.06
N ILE A 82 -0.20 9.29 -0.73
CA ILE A 82 0.84 10.15 -0.18
C ILE A 82 0.23 11.53 0.01
N SER A 83 0.14 12.01 1.26
CA SER A 83 -0.31 13.37 1.59
C SER A 83 0.90 14.27 1.76
N PHE A 84 0.83 15.51 1.26
CA PHE A 84 1.89 16.50 1.33
C PHE A 84 1.55 17.63 2.29
N LYS A 85 2.58 18.13 2.97
CA LYS A 85 2.49 19.34 3.78
C LYS A 85 2.27 20.59 2.90
N GLU A 86 3.03 20.68 1.83
CA GLU A 86 2.90 21.74 0.83
C GLU A 86 2.42 21.13 -0.48
N PRO A 87 1.46 21.76 -1.20
CA PRO A 87 1.00 21.27 -2.49
C PRO A 87 2.16 21.07 -3.47
N ARG A 88 2.06 20.05 -4.31
CA ARG A 88 3.07 19.69 -5.33
C ARG A 88 2.45 19.64 -6.71
N PRO A 89 3.23 19.83 -7.78
CA PRO A 89 2.73 19.66 -9.15
C PRO A 89 2.08 18.28 -9.33
N ALA A 90 0.93 18.25 -10.00
CA ALA A 90 0.27 16.99 -10.33
C ALA A 90 1.11 16.18 -11.34
N PRO A 91 1.24 14.85 -11.19
CA PRO A 91 2.11 14.01 -12.03
C PRO A 91 1.75 14.07 -13.53
N HIS A 92 0.46 14.20 -13.85
CA HIS A 92 -0.04 14.19 -15.22
C HIS A 92 -0.38 15.58 -15.76
N ASN A 93 -0.34 16.61 -14.91
CA ASN A 93 -0.56 18.01 -15.31
C ASN A 93 0.27 18.96 -14.42
N PRO A 94 1.51 19.28 -14.80
CA PRO A 94 2.38 20.15 -14.00
C PRO A 94 1.88 21.58 -13.73
N LYS A 95 0.82 22.00 -14.44
CA LYS A 95 0.17 23.31 -14.21
C LYS A 95 -0.79 23.28 -13.03
N GLU A 96 -1.17 22.12 -12.58
CA GLU A 96 -2.03 21.92 -11.43
C GLU A 96 -1.20 21.51 -10.22
N THR A 97 -1.69 21.81 -9.02
CA THR A 97 -1.08 21.37 -7.77
C THR A 97 -2.02 20.46 -7.02
N VAL A 98 -1.46 19.46 -6.32
CA VAL A 98 -2.19 18.50 -5.52
C VAL A 98 -1.63 18.44 -4.10
N GLU A 99 -2.51 18.25 -3.13
CA GLU A 99 -2.14 18.03 -1.73
C GLU A 99 -1.96 16.55 -1.39
N ALA A 100 -2.37 15.67 -2.30
CA ALA A 100 -2.15 14.23 -2.18
C ALA A 100 -2.00 13.56 -3.53
N LEU A 101 -1.30 12.44 -3.55
CA LEU A 101 -1.22 11.49 -4.66
C LEU A 101 -1.98 10.22 -4.31
N HIS A 102 -2.68 9.67 -5.27
CA HIS A 102 -3.53 8.50 -5.14
C HIS A 102 -2.95 7.33 -5.92
N PHE A 103 -3.03 6.12 -5.36
CA PHE A 103 -2.50 4.92 -5.97
C PHE A 103 -3.48 3.76 -5.77
N GLU A 104 -3.71 2.97 -6.80
CA GLU A 104 -4.57 1.79 -6.72
C GLU A 104 -3.91 0.64 -5.94
N SER A 105 -2.58 0.72 -5.73
CA SER A 105 -1.84 -0.30 -4.99
C SER A 105 -0.65 0.24 -4.21
N LEU A 106 -0.28 -0.47 -3.16
CA LEU A 106 0.94 -0.23 -2.39
C LEU A 106 2.19 -0.28 -3.27
N ALA A 107 2.24 -1.22 -4.23
CA ALA A 107 3.39 -1.33 -5.12
C ALA A 107 3.57 -0.08 -5.98
N CYS A 108 2.49 0.50 -6.48
CA CYS A 108 2.56 1.75 -7.24
C CYS A 108 3.01 2.91 -6.38
N MET A 109 2.55 3.01 -5.13
CA MET A 109 3.00 4.03 -4.18
C MET A 109 4.50 3.92 -3.87
N VAL A 110 4.98 2.72 -3.55
CA VAL A 110 6.40 2.47 -3.24
C VAL A 110 7.28 2.77 -4.45
N ASN A 111 6.90 2.27 -5.64
CA ASN A 111 7.65 2.54 -6.88
C ASN A 111 7.67 4.03 -7.22
N TYR A 112 6.56 4.74 -7.05
CA TYR A 112 6.50 6.18 -7.27
C TYR A 112 7.44 6.92 -6.31
N ALA A 113 7.37 6.59 -5.03
CA ALA A 113 8.23 7.18 -4.01
C ALA A 113 9.72 6.96 -4.31
N TRP A 114 10.07 5.76 -4.70
CA TRP A 114 11.45 5.42 -5.07
C TRP A 114 11.95 6.21 -6.29
N VAL A 115 11.15 6.27 -7.37
CA VAL A 115 11.50 6.99 -8.61
C VAL A 115 11.68 8.49 -8.36
N HIS A 116 10.86 9.07 -7.48
CA HIS A 116 10.84 10.51 -7.21
C HIS A 116 11.60 10.92 -5.94
N GLY A 117 12.30 9.99 -5.28
CA GLY A 117 13.07 10.26 -4.07
C GLY A 117 12.22 10.75 -2.90
N LEU A 118 10.92 10.37 -2.83
CA LEU A 118 10.04 10.77 -1.74
C LEU A 118 10.27 9.90 -0.52
N LYS A 119 10.32 10.54 0.65
CA LYS A 119 10.46 9.86 1.93
C LYS A 119 9.31 10.21 2.86
N ASP A 120 8.79 9.18 3.52
CA ASP A 120 7.77 9.34 4.55
C ASP A 120 8.36 10.09 5.76
N GLY A 121 7.69 11.18 6.18
CA GLY A 121 8.17 12.06 7.25
C GLY A 121 8.97 13.28 6.78
N GLU A 122 9.39 13.36 5.52
CA GLU A 122 10.07 14.52 4.94
C GLU A 122 9.09 15.39 4.14
N GLY A 123 8.13 16.04 4.85
CA GLY A 123 7.08 16.84 4.20
C GLY A 123 6.00 16.03 3.49
N ALA A 124 6.00 14.74 3.67
CA ALA A 124 5.00 13.81 3.17
C ALA A 124 4.63 12.78 4.23
N THR A 125 3.40 12.27 4.21
CA THR A 125 2.96 11.11 4.99
C THR A 125 2.32 10.09 4.07
N PHE A 126 2.78 8.86 4.17
CA PHE A 126 2.31 7.74 3.36
C PHE A 126 1.22 6.97 4.11
N TYR A 127 0.17 6.58 3.39
CA TYR A 127 -0.98 5.87 3.91
C TYR A 127 -1.30 4.64 3.08
N ALA A 128 -1.79 3.61 3.76
CA ALA A 128 -2.28 2.38 3.15
C ALA A 128 -3.67 2.04 3.68
N THR A 129 -4.50 1.40 2.87
CA THR A 129 -5.79 0.86 3.32
C THR A 129 -5.57 -0.25 4.35
N ASP A 130 -6.19 -0.13 5.53
CA ASP A 130 -6.26 -1.22 6.51
C ASP A 130 -7.19 -2.33 5.99
N ARG A 131 -6.59 -3.43 5.56
CA ARG A 131 -7.36 -4.60 5.10
C ARG A 131 -8.19 -5.23 6.22
N GLY A 132 -7.79 -5.04 7.47
CA GLY A 132 -8.50 -5.58 8.64
C GLY A 132 -9.84 -4.92 8.90
N SER A 133 -10.05 -3.69 8.44
CA SER A 133 -11.33 -2.95 8.54
C SER A 133 -12.10 -2.89 7.22
N TYR A 134 -11.53 -3.38 6.13
CA TYR A 134 -12.11 -3.27 4.80
C TYR A 134 -13.26 -4.26 4.58
N ASP A 135 -14.42 -3.74 4.15
CA ASP A 135 -15.59 -4.53 3.75
C ASP A 135 -15.81 -4.45 2.23
N PRO A 136 -15.70 -5.57 1.50
CA PRO A 136 -15.94 -5.59 0.05
C PRO A 136 -17.40 -5.33 -0.34
N LYS A 137 -18.34 -5.31 0.60
CA LYS A 137 -19.76 -4.95 0.36
C LYS A 137 -19.94 -3.44 0.27
N ASP A 138 -19.09 -2.67 0.98
CA ASP A 138 -19.04 -1.21 0.94
C ASP A 138 -17.61 -0.73 0.60
N PRO A 139 -17.12 -0.94 -0.64
CA PRO A 139 -15.71 -0.75 -0.95
C PRO A 139 -15.19 0.66 -0.64
N PRO A 140 -15.77 1.77 -1.16
CA PRO A 140 -15.25 3.10 -0.85
C PRO A 140 -15.49 3.51 0.60
N GLY A 141 -16.70 3.23 1.15
CA GLY A 141 -17.10 3.66 2.49
C GLY A 141 -16.33 2.96 3.60
N SER A 142 -15.85 1.74 3.37
CA SER A 142 -15.10 0.96 4.36
C SER A 142 -13.58 1.21 4.32
N VAL A 143 -13.06 1.94 3.35
CA VAL A 143 -11.63 2.27 3.30
C VAL A 143 -11.24 3.10 4.52
N ARG A 144 -10.30 2.58 5.29
CA ARG A 144 -9.67 3.26 6.42
C ARG A 144 -8.18 3.30 6.17
N LEU A 145 -7.62 4.51 6.20
CA LEU A 145 -6.20 4.73 5.95
C LEU A 145 -5.42 4.69 7.26
N VAL A 146 -4.34 3.90 7.26
CA VAL A 146 -3.36 3.88 8.35
C VAL A 146 -2.03 4.41 7.86
N PRO A 147 -1.26 5.14 8.70
CA PRO A 147 0.07 5.57 8.33
C PRO A 147 0.93 4.35 7.93
N ALA A 148 1.54 4.40 6.75
CA ALA A 148 2.25 3.27 6.17
C ALA A 148 3.34 2.72 7.08
N ARG A 149 4.09 3.60 7.76
CA ARG A 149 5.15 3.19 8.72
C ARG A 149 4.63 2.48 9.96
N ARG A 150 3.32 2.55 10.26
CA ARG A 150 2.69 1.87 11.40
C ARG A 150 2.02 0.56 11.01
N ALA A 151 1.81 0.36 9.71
CA ALA A 151 1.14 -0.83 9.21
C ALA A 151 2.05 -2.06 9.27
N THR A 152 1.42 -3.21 9.43
CA THR A 152 2.04 -4.51 9.19
C THR A 152 1.60 -4.96 7.80
N TYR A 153 2.57 -5.33 6.97
CA TYR A 153 2.31 -5.79 5.61
C TYR A 153 2.33 -7.31 5.56
N TYR A 154 1.31 -7.85 4.93
CA TYR A 154 1.18 -9.27 4.66
C TYR A 154 1.37 -9.53 3.17
N TRP A 155 2.18 -10.52 2.85
CA TRP A 155 2.40 -11.03 1.52
C TRP A 155 1.96 -12.49 1.43
N GLY A 156 1.25 -12.85 0.34
CA GLY A 156 0.86 -14.23 0.06
C GLY A 156 1.25 -14.64 -1.36
N GLU A 157 1.96 -15.75 -1.51
CA GLU A 157 2.51 -16.21 -2.80
C GLU A 157 1.47 -16.31 -3.92
N ARG A 158 0.26 -16.81 -3.60
CA ARG A 158 -0.85 -17.01 -4.55
C ARG A 158 -1.96 -15.97 -4.40
N MET A 159 -1.74 -14.94 -3.59
CA MET A 159 -2.73 -13.89 -3.38
C MET A 159 -2.93 -13.08 -4.65
N MET A 160 -4.18 -12.82 -5.00
CA MET A 160 -4.58 -12.01 -6.14
C MET A 160 -4.98 -10.62 -5.66
N VAL A 161 -4.19 -9.62 -6.00
CA VAL A 161 -4.49 -8.20 -5.80
C VAL A 161 -4.09 -7.42 -7.04
N VAL A 162 -4.53 -6.17 -7.13
CA VAL A 162 -4.22 -5.30 -8.26
C VAL A 162 -2.69 -5.18 -8.44
N MET A 163 -2.25 -5.06 -9.69
CA MET A 163 -0.83 -5.04 -10.10
C MET A 163 -0.01 -6.27 -9.67
N ASN A 164 -0.67 -7.35 -9.24
CA ASN A 164 -0.01 -8.58 -8.76
C ASN A 164 1.04 -8.31 -7.65
N ALA A 165 0.84 -7.25 -6.87
CA ALA A 165 1.77 -6.84 -5.80
C ALA A 165 1.81 -7.84 -4.65
N LYS A 166 0.72 -8.62 -4.46
CA LYS A 166 0.57 -9.64 -3.42
C LYS A 166 0.79 -9.10 -2.00
N LEU A 167 0.53 -7.81 -1.79
CA LEU A 167 0.71 -7.10 -0.52
C LEU A 167 -0.61 -6.50 -0.04
N LEU A 168 -0.89 -6.67 1.25
CA LEU A 168 -1.98 -6.02 1.98
C LEU A 168 -1.43 -5.40 3.26
N ALA A 169 -1.98 -4.25 3.65
CA ALA A 169 -1.61 -3.57 4.90
C ALA A 169 -2.66 -3.81 5.98
N PHE A 170 -2.22 -3.86 7.22
CA PHE A 170 -3.06 -4.01 8.42
C PHE A 170 -2.62 -3.02 9.48
N ASP A 171 -3.57 -2.48 10.24
CA ASP A 171 -3.30 -1.55 11.33
C ASP A 171 -2.55 -2.21 12.51
N SER A 172 -2.54 -3.54 12.57
CA SER A 172 -1.85 -4.29 13.64
C SER A 172 -1.31 -5.65 13.18
N PRO A 173 -0.22 -6.13 13.80
CA PRO A 173 0.31 -7.47 13.55
C PRO A 173 -0.69 -8.58 13.88
N ALA A 174 -1.56 -8.36 14.86
CA ALA A 174 -2.57 -9.35 15.26
C ALA A 174 -3.60 -9.59 14.15
N LYS A 175 -4.13 -8.52 13.54
CA LYS A 175 -5.06 -8.61 12.40
C LYS A 175 -4.39 -9.25 11.18
N ALA A 176 -3.14 -8.88 10.88
CA ALA A 176 -2.39 -9.47 9.79
C ALA A 176 -2.21 -10.99 9.97
N ARG A 177 -1.88 -11.45 11.17
CA ARG A 177 -1.73 -12.88 11.50
C ARG A 177 -3.06 -13.62 11.42
N ALA A 178 -4.14 -13.06 11.96
CA ALA A 178 -5.47 -13.65 11.87
C ALA A 178 -5.92 -13.83 10.40
N PHE A 179 -5.70 -12.81 9.57
CA PHE A 179 -5.95 -12.89 8.15
C PHE A 179 -5.10 -13.96 7.45
N ALA A 180 -3.81 -14.03 7.78
CA ALA A 180 -2.89 -15.02 7.24
C ALA A 180 -3.34 -16.45 7.55
N GLU A 181 -3.71 -16.73 8.78
CA GLU A 181 -4.16 -18.06 9.20
C GLU A 181 -5.47 -18.45 8.50
N ALA A 182 -6.44 -17.52 8.43
CA ALA A 182 -7.72 -17.76 7.74
C ALA A 182 -7.56 -18.04 6.23
N ASN A 183 -6.47 -17.55 5.60
CA ASN A 183 -6.24 -17.66 4.15
C ASN A 183 -5.05 -18.56 3.78
N LYS A 184 -4.50 -19.31 4.72
CA LYS A 184 -3.27 -20.10 4.54
C LYS A 184 -3.33 -21.07 3.37
N ALA A 185 -4.44 -21.81 3.25
CA ALA A 185 -4.64 -22.78 2.18
C ALA A 185 -4.70 -22.12 0.78
N GLN A 186 -5.26 -20.91 0.68
CA GLN A 186 -5.44 -20.18 -0.57
C GLN A 186 -4.18 -19.44 -0.99
N HIS A 187 -3.49 -18.80 -0.04
CA HIS A 187 -2.39 -17.87 -0.34
C HIS A 187 -1.02 -18.55 -0.44
N GLY A 188 -0.87 -19.82 -0.07
CA GLY A 188 0.40 -20.55 -0.14
C GLY A 188 1.41 -20.04 0.88
N ARG A 189 2.68 -19.88 0.47
CA ARG A 189 3.69 -19.27 1.35
C ARG A 189 3.30 -17.84 1.71
N GLN A 190 3.60 -17.47 2.94
CA GLN A 190 3.19 -16.19 3.52
C GLN A 190 4.39 -15.52 4.19
N ASN A 191 4.41 -14.19 4.16
CA ASN A 191 5.44 -13.42 4.85
C ASN A 191 4.87 -12.11 5.39
N PHE A 192 5.57 -11.50 6.34
CA PHE A 192 5.21 -10.22 6.95
C PHE A 192 6.37 -9.24 6.83
N PHE A 193 6.04 -7.98 6.58
CA PHE A 193 7.02 -6.92 6.39
C PHE A 193 6.62 -5.67 7.18
N THR A 194 7.60 -4.84 7.48
CA THR A 194 7.43 -3.44 7.88
C THR A 194 7.49 -2.55 6.64
N PHE A 195 7.05 -1.30 6.75
CA PHE A 195 7.15 -0.35 5.65
C PHE A 195 8.62 -0.09 5.25
N GLN A 196 9.52 0.02 6.23
CA GLN A 196 10.94 0.20 5.96
C GLN A 196 11.49 -0.94 5.11
N THR A 197 11.15 -2.18 5.45
CA THR A 197 11.58 -3.35 4.65
C THR A 197 11.11 -3.26 3.18
N LEU A 198 9.91 -2.69 2.93
CA LEU A 198 9.40 -2.51 1.57
C LEU A 198 10.13 -1.41 0.80
N LEU A 199 10.63 -0.38 1.49
CA LEU A 199 11.39 0.70 0.87
C LEU A 199 12.85 0.30 0.57
N ASP A 200 13.39 -0.67 1.29
CA ASP A 200 14.77 -1.13 1.18
C ASP A 200 14.96 -2.23 0.11
N LEU A 201 13.84 -2.72 -0.48
CA LEU A 201 13.82 -3.70 -1.58
C LEU A 201 14.00 -3.03 -2.94
#